data_c69e1476eb86698476a61b2bcfb4e46c
#
_entry.id   c69e1476eb86698476a61b2bcfb4e46c
#
_cell.length_a   1.000
_cell.length_b   1.000
_cell.length_c   1.000
_cell.angle_alpha   90.00
_cell.angle_beta   90.00
_cell.angle_gamma   90.00
#
_symmetry.space_group_name_H-M   'P 1'
#
loop_
_entity.id
_entity.type
_entity.pdbx_description
1 polymer ?
#
loop_
_entity_poly.entity_id
_entity_poly.type
_entity_poly.pdbx_seq_one_letter_code
_entity_poly.pdbx_strand_id
1 'polypeptide(L)'
;MKLGKKVVGLIATGFLLAACGGTKEAAEKVDSGNLAAEQKISISSPAPISTLDTTQTTDKNTFTMAQHLFEGLYRFDDDSATVPALAKDVKISDDGRKYHFTLREGIKWSNGEPITAQDFVYSWKKLVTPATIGPNAYLLDSVKNSFEIRNGEKSVDELGISAPNDKEFIVELKQAQPSFLAVVSIAWLAPQNQKFVEAQGKDYALDSEHLLYSGPFTLANWDATSDTWTLKKNLEYYDADQVKLEEVAVSTIKEDNTGINLYQANELDLVRINGQYVQQYQDDPGYVSHPDVANYFLDFNKKEGTPLANVHLRKAIGQAIDKEALTQSVLNDGSKPLNGLIPSKLYANPETDEDFRAYSGEYLKNDVKKAQAEWTKAQADVGKKVKLSLLAADTDQGKRIAEYVQSQLQENLPGLEITISSQPSNNVNQSRREKNYELSLSGWIAGSSELDSYFNLYAGESSYNYGNYHNAKYDQLVEDARTINANNPEKQFAEYKEAEDILLNQDAAQVPLYQSASNYLINPKLKGISYHLYGDYFHLRNAYLTE
;
A
#
# COMPACT_ATOMS: atom_id res chain seq x y z
N MET A 1 -12.69 3.59 -86.38
CA MET A 1 -11.54 2.99 -87.09
C MET A 1 -10.47 2.65 -86.03
N LYS A 2 -10.08 1.38 -85.92
CA LYS A 2 -8.95 0.76 -85.16
C LYS A 2 -9.03 0.85 -83.63
N LEU A 3 -9.45 -0.18 -82.92
CA LEU A 3 -8.80 -1.46 -82.53
C LEU A 3 -7.50 -1.30 -81.71
N GLY A 4 -7.54 -1.77 -80.46
CA GLY A 4 -6.34 -2.02 -79.65
C GLY A 4 -6.64 -2.67 -78.30
N LYS A 5 -6.78 -3.94 -78.33
CA LYS A 5 -6.50 -5.06 -77.40
C LYS A 5 -6.63 -4.86 -75.88
N LYS A 6 -7.49 -5.71 -75.33
CA LYS A 6 -7.65 -6.11 -73.90
C LYS A 6 -6.41 -6.85 -73.40
N VAL A 7 -6.00 -6.53 -72.16
CA VAL A 7 -5.25 -7.48 -71.31
C VAL A 7 -6.01 -7.65 -70.01
N VAL A 8 -6.39 -8.90 -69.74
CA VAL A 8 -7.07 -9.34 -68.53
C VAL A 8 -5.99 -9.60 -67.46
N GLY A 9 -6.05 -8.89 -66.34
CA GLY A 9 -5.26 -9.20 -65.17
C GLY A 9 -6.16 -9.67 -64.03
N LEU A 10 -6.03 -10.93 -63.67
CA LEU A 10 -6.66 -11.53 -62.48
C LEU A 10 -6.14 -10.81 -61.21
N ILE A 11 -7.02 -10.21 -60.44
CA ILE A 11 -6.71 -9.77 -59.08
C ILE A 11 -7.34 -10.77 -58.15
N ALA A 12 -6.47 -11.53 -57.45
CA ALA A 12 -6.83 -12.39 -56.34
C ALA A 12 -7.14 -11.52 -55.13
N THR A 13 -8.38 -11.55 -54.69
CA THR A 13 -8.84 -10.89 -53.47
C THR A 13 -8.42 -11.70 -52.25
N GLY A 14 -7.32 -11.32 -51.60
CA GLY A 14 -6.96 -11.83 -50.29
C GLY A 14 -7.73 -11.09 -49.20
N PHE A 15 -8.61 -11.77 -48.52
CA PHE A 15 -9.21 -11.29 -47.26
C PHE A 15 -8.12 -11.24 -46.19
N LEU A 16 -7.71 -10.02 -45.78
CA LEU A 16 -6.95 -9.79 -44.56
C LEU A 16 -7.96 -9.59 -43.42
N LEU A 17 -8.05 -10.60 -42.59
CA LEU A 17 -8.64 -10.47 -41.26
C LEU A 17 -7.71 -9.57 -40.44
N ALA A 18 -8.14 -8.33 -40.22
CA ALA A 18 -7.54 -7.44 -39.21
C ALA A 18 -7.98 -7.94 -37.83
N ALA A 19 -7.12 -8.70 -37.17
CA ALA A 19 -7.20 -8.91 -35.73
C ALA A 19 -6.77 -7.61 -35.05
N CYS A 20 -7.68 -6.96 -34.32
CA CYS A 20 -7.34 -5.95 -33.33
C CYS A 20 -6.54 -6.60 -32.20
N GLY A 21 -5.22 -6.56 -32.31
CA GLY A 21 -4.31 -6.85 -31.22
C GLY A 21 -3.97 -5.52 -30.56
N GLY A 22 -4.38 -5.33 -29.31
CA GLY A 22 -3.89 -4.25 -28.49
C GLY A 22 -2.37 -4.31 -28.44
N THR A 23 -1.73 -3.20 -28.68
CA THR A 23 -0.29 -3.01 -28.50
C THR A 23 0.01 -3.15 -27.00
N LYS A 24 0.40 -4.35 -26.56
CA LYS A 24 1.22 -4.48 -25.37
C LYS A 24 2.52 -3.73 -25.69
N GLU A 25 2.78 -2.63 -24.99
CA GLU A 25 4.13 -2.12 -24.90
C GLU A 25 5.02 -3.26 -24.42
N ALA A 26 5.92 -3.68 -25.29
CA ALA A 26 6.90 -4.69 -24.95
C ALA A 26 7.79 -4.08 -23.86
N ALA A 27 7.88 -4.76 -22.73
CA ALA A 27 8.89 -4.44 -21.73
C ALA A 27 10.21 -4.19 -22.47
N GLU A 28 10.84 -3.04 -22.25
CA GLU A 28 12.14 -2.71 -22.82
C GLU A 28 13.08 -3.88 -22.51
N LYS A 29 13.51 -4.56 -23.55
CA LYS A 29 14.55 -5.58 -23.39
C LYS A 29 15.78 -4.84 -22.86
N VAL A 30 16.23 -5.19 -21.66
CA VAL A 30 17.50 -4.75 -21.12
C VAL A 30 18.55 -4.92 -22.23
N ASP A 31 19.08 -3.82 -22.72
CA ASP A 31 20.17 -3.86 -23.69
C ASP A 31 21.43 -4.30 -22.93
N SER A 32 21.72 -5.61 -23.01
CA SER A 32 22.86 -6.23 -22.33
C SER A 32 24.22 -5.66 -22.76
N GLY A 33 24.24 -4.80 -23.79
CA GLY A 33 25.45 -4.11 -24.27
C GLY A 33 25.85 -2.90 -23.40
N ASN A 34 24.97 -2.39 -22.54
CA ASN A 34 25.20 -1.18 -21.74
C ASN A 34 25.25 -1.43 -20.22
N LEU A 35 25.34 -2.68 -19.77
CA LEU A 35 25.46 -2.98 -18.34
C LEU A 35 26.86 -2.64 -17.82
N ALA A 36 26.93 -1.97 -16.67
CA ALA A 36 28.20 -1.78 -15.96
C ALA A 36 28.83 -3.13 -15.60
N ALA A 37 30.16 -3.20 -15.61
CA ALA A 37 30.90 -4.42 -15.30
C ALA A 37 30.66 -4.91 -13.85
N GLU A 38 30.49 -3.97 -12.92
CA GLU A 38 30.11 -4.27 -11.52
C GLU A 38 28.64 -3.89 -11.29
N GLN A 39 27.85 -4.86 -10.87
CA GLN A 39 26.45 -4.71 -10.55
C GLN A 39 26.25 -4.60 -9.04
N LYS A 40 26.86 -3.59 -8.44
CA LYS A 40 26.84 -3.30 -6.99
C LYS A 40 26.35 -1.89 -6.75
N ILE A 41 25.48 -1.73 -5.78
CA ILE A 41 24.94 -0.42 -5.38
C ILE A 41 24.94 -0.25 -3.86
N SER A 42 24.87 1.00 -3.43
CA SER A 42 24.71 1.40 -2.04
C SER A 42 23.44 2.21 -1.89
N ILE A 43 22.60 1.88 -0.91
CA ILE A 43 21.31 2.57 -0.68
C ILE A 43 21.13 2.94 0.77
N SER A 44 20.29 3.96 1.03
CA SER A 44 19.87 4.30 2.38
C SER A 44 18.56 3.59 2.78
N SER A 45 18.44 3.29 4.07
CA SER A 45 17.20 2.89 4.73
C SER A 45 16.84 3.90 5.83
N PRO A 46 15.58 4.34 5.99
CA PRO A 46 15.21 5.32 7.02
C PRO A 46 15.25 4.75 8.44
N ALA A 47 15.24 3.42 8.58
CA ALA A 47 15.27 2.74 9.86
C ALA A 47 15.93 1.35 9.73
N PRO A 48 16.46 0.77 10.82
CA PRO A 48 16.92 -0.62 10.82
C PRO A 48 15.77 -1.62 10.59
N ILE A 49 16.11 -2.84 10.23
CA ILE A 49 15.17 -3.95 10.15
C ILE A 49 14.74 -4.33 11.58
N SER A 50 13.43 -4.39 11.83
CA SER A 50 12.90 -4.72 13.17
C SER A 50 12.88 -6.21 13.45
N THR A 51 12.40 -7.02 12.53
CA THR A 51 12.41 -8.49 12.55
C THR A 51 12.08 -9.05 11.17
N LEU A 52 12.71 -10.13 10.79
CA LEU A 52 12.40 -10.84 9.53
C LEU A 52 11.57 -12.11 9.73
N ASP A 53 11.05 -12.36 10.92
CA ASP A 53 9.93 -13.29 11.06
C ASP A 53 8.69 -12.64 10.41
N THR A 54 8.32 -13.13 9.23
CA THR A 54 7.20 -12.60 8.43
C THR A 54 5.87 -12.63 9.17
N THR A 55 5.73 -13.43 10.23
CA THR A 55 4.54 -13.47 11.08
C THR A 55 4.50 -12.36 12.14
N GLN A 56 5.60 -11.61 12.37
CA GLN A 56 5.73 -10.62 13.45
C GLN A 56 5.97 -9.19 12.96
N THR A 57 6.40 -8.99 11.74
CA THR A 57 6.78 -7.67 11.20
C THR A 57 5.58 -6.77 10.96
N THR A 58 5.71 -5.47 11.26
CA THR A 58 4.61 -4.48 11.12
C THR A 58 5.00 -3.19 10.42
N ASP A 59 6.28 -2.92 10.21
CA ASP A 59 6.74 -1.64 9.66
C ASP A 59 7.09 -1.72 8.17
N LYS A 60 6.85 -0.62 7.45
CA LYS A 60 7.04 -0.53 6.00
C LYS A 60 8.51 -0.69 5.58
N ASN A 61 9.45 -0.27 6.44
CA ASN A 61 10.87 -0.39 6.13
C ASN A 61 11.32 -1.86 6.10
N THR A 62 11.00 -2.61 7.18
CA THR A 62 11.28 -4.05 7.22
C THR A 62 10.50 -4.80 6.14
N PHE A 63 9.26 -4.38 5.82
CA PHE A 63 8.50 -4.95 4.73
C PHE A 63 9.21 -4.80 3.39
N THR A 64 9.77 -3.61 3.10
CA THR A 64 10.55 -3.37 1.88
C THR A 64 11.71 -4.37 1.76
N MET A 65 12.44 -4.62 2.85
CA MET A 65 13.50 -5.62 2.84
C MET A 65 12.96 -7.05 2.69
N ALA A 66 11.88 -7.38 3.39
CA ALA A 66 11.24 -8.70 3.30
C ALA A 66 10.79 -9.05 1.87
N GLN A 67 10.25 -8.09 1.11
CA GLN A 67 9.85 -8.28 -0.30
C GLN A 67 11.05 -8.63 -1.21
N HIS A 68 12.27 -8.22 -0.87
CA HIS A 68 13.49 -8.61 -1.59
C HIS A 68 14.00 -10.00 -1.20
N LEU A 69 13.66 -10.47 0.01
CA LEU A 69 14.20 -11.70 0.61
C LEU A 69 13.25 -12.89 0.48
N PHE A 70 11.95 -12.63 0.48
CA PHE A 70 10.91 -13.67 0.48
C PHE A 70 9.94 -13.44 -0.68
N GLU A 71 9.64 -14.50 -1.41
CA GLU A 71 8.67 -14.46 -2.49
C GLU A 71 7.44 -15.32 -2.14
N GLY A 72 6.25 -14.80 -2.47
CA GLY A 72 4.97 -15.47 -2.23
C GLY A 72 4.52 -16.35 -3.41
N LEU A 73 3.24 -16.73 -3.40
CA LEU A 73 2.61 -17.44 -4.52
C LEU A 73 2.57 -16.57 -5.78
N TYR A 74 2.25 -15.29 -5.61
CA TYR A 74 2.24 -14.24 -6.62
C TYR A 74 3.17 -13.11 -6.16
N ARG A 75 3.48 -12.17 -7.03
CA ARG A 75 4.23 -10.93 -6.76
C ARG A 75 3.65 -9.78 -7.55
N PHE A 76 4.04 -8.57 -7.21
CA PHE A 76 3.75 -7.40 -8.03
C PHE A 76 4.79 -7.26 -9.15
N ASP A 77 4.35 -6.81 -10.31
CA ASP A 77 5.22 -6.35 -11.40
C ASP A 77 5.47 -4.83 -11.28
N ASP A 78 6.16 -4.27 -12.28
CA ASP A 78 6.56 -2.85 -12.28
C ASP A 78 5.35 -1.88 -12.30
N ASP A 79 4.18 -2.36 -12.74
CA ASP A 79 2.92 -1.61 -12.77
C ASP A 79 2.02 -1.89 -11.55
N SER A 80 2.53 -2.62 -10.55
CA SER A 80 1.79 -3.09 -9.37
C SER A 80 0.67 -4.08 -9.69
N ALA A 81 0.67 -4.68 -10.89
CA ALA A 81 -0.21 -5.78 -11.22
C ALA A 81 0.30 -7.10 -10.61
N THR A 82 -0.63 -7.99 -10.27
CA THR A 82 -0.28 -9.29 -9.70
C THR A 82 0.10 -10.29 -10.80
N VAL A 83 1.29 -10.85 -10.69
CA VAL A 83 1.81 -11.86 -11.63
C VAL A 83 2.27 -13.12 -10.91
N PRO A 84 2.23 -14.29 -11.57
CA PRO A 84 2.70 -15.55 -11.00
C PRO A 84 4.16 -15.49 -10.52
N ALA A 85 4.41 -15.97 -9.29
CA ALA A 85 5.74 -16.03 -8.68
C ALA A 85 6.13 -17.50 -8.35
N LEU A 86 6.14 -17.93 -7.09
CA LEU A 86 6.40 -19.34 -6.76
C LEU A 86 5.29 -20.26 -7.28
N ALA A 87 4.05 -19.79 -7.40
CA ALA A 87 3.04 -20.47 -8.21
C ALA A 87 3.22 -20.12 -9.69
N LYS A 88 3.09 -21.12 -10.58
CA LYS A 88 3.08 -20.91 -12.03
C LYS A 88 1.69 -20.62 -12.57
N ASP A 89 0.65 -21.06 -11.85
CA ASP A 89 -0.74 -20.99 -12.30
C ASP A 89 -1.69 -21.05 -11.08
N VAL A 90 -2.90 -20.54 -11.27
CA VAL A 90 -4.00 -20.65 -10.32
C VAL A 90 -5.31 -20.93 -11.05
N LYS A 91 -6.10 -21.86 -10.51
CA LYS A 91 -7.48 -22.08 -10.94
C LYS A 91 -8.41 -21.55 -9.87
N ILE A 92 -9.29 -20.64 -10.27
CA ILE A 92 -10.29 -20.02 -9.39
C ILE A 92 -11.64 -20.62 -9.71
N SER A 93 -12.42 -21.01 -8.69
CA SER A 93 -13.79 -21.51 -8.88
C SER A 93 -14.71 -20.41 -9.40
N ASP A 94 -15.80 -20.79 -10.08
CA ASP A 94 -16.76 -19.84 -10.66
C ASP A 94 -17.39 -18.90 -9.63
N ASP A 95 -17.49 -19.32 -8.37
CA ASP A 95 -17.98 -18.52 -7.25
C ASP A 95 -16.88 -17.65 -6.60
N GLY A 96 -15.64 -17.66 -7.12
CA GLY A 96 -14.52 -16.86 -6.62
C GLY A 96 -14.01 -17.24 -5.24
N ARG A 97 -14.42 -18.38 -4.67
CA ARG A 97 -14.11 -18.75 -3.28
C ARG A 97 -13.06 -19.84 -3.13
N LYS A 98 -12.69 -20.54 -4.19
CA LYS A 98 -11.66 -21.59 -4.12
C LYS A 98 -10.54 -21.29 -5.09
N TYR A 99 -9.34 -21.21 -4.57
CA TYR A 99 -8.10 -20.97 -5.30
C TYR A 99 -7.25 -22.24 -5.25
N HIS A 100 -6.88 -22.77 -6.41
CA HIS A 100 -6.02 -23.93 -6.54
C HIS A 100 -4.72 -23.51 -7.24
N PHE A 101 -3.71 -23.23 -6.46
CA PHE A 101 -2.37 -22.84 -6.93
C PHE A 101 -1.56 -24.07 -7.30
N THR A 102 -0.84 -23.99 -8.42
CA THR A 102 0.15 -24.97 -8.83
C THR A 102 1.53 -24.35 -8.75
N LEU A 103 2.41 -24.86 -7.90
CA LEU A 103 3.77 -24.36 -7.74
C LEU A 103 4.64 -24.69 -8.98
N ARG A 104 5.66 -23.86 -9.22
CA ARG A 104 6.68 -24.10 -10.26
C ARG A 104 7.49 -25.34 -9.91
N GLU A 105 8.05 -25.96 -10.95
CA GLU A 105 9.05 -27.01 -10.78
C GLU A 105 10.41 -26.40 -10.39
N GLY A 106 11.16 -27.10 -9.55
CA GLY A 106 12.54 -26.76 -9.22
C GLY A 106 12.74 -25.52 -8.37
N ILE A 107 11.68 -24.97 -7.75
CA ILE A 107 11.81 -23.87 -6.79
C ILE A 107 12.50 -24.35 -5.51
N LYS A 108 13.43 -23.54 -5.00
CA LYS A 108 14.30 -23.90 -3.88
C LYS A 108 14.46 -22.77 -2.90
N TRP A 109 14.72 -23.14 -1.66
CA TRP A 109 15.28 -22.28 -0.65
C TRP A 109 16.74 -21.94 -0.95
N SER A 110 17.26 -20.88 -0.35
CA SER A 110 18.66 -20.44 -0.53
C SER A 110 19.72 -21.48 -0.11
N ASN A 111 19.35 -22.50 0.66
CA ASN A 111 20.21 -23.64 1.01
C ASN A 111 20.11 -24.80 0.00
N GLY A 112 19.34 -24.66 -1.08
CA GLY A 112 19.14 -25.68 -2.11
C GLY A 112 18.04 -26.70 -1.84
N GLU A 113 17.40 -26.70 -0.66
CA GLU A 113 16.24 -27.55 -0.35
C GLU A 113 15.01 -27.11 -1.18
N PRO A 114 14.12 -28.03 -1.60
CA PRO A 114 12.93 -27.67 -2.36
C PRO A 114 11.95 -26.86 -1.52
N ILE A 115 11.28 -25.88 -2.16
CA ILE A 115 10.10 -25.20 -1.61
C ILE A 115 8.88 -26.03 -2.00
N THR A 116 8.00 -26.29 -1.04
CA THR A 116 6.81 -27.12 -1.21
C THR A 116 5.53 -26.41 -0.79
N ALA A 117 4.38 -26.93 -1.18
CA ALA A 117 3.09 -26.40 -0.73
C ALA A 117 2.88 -26.54 0.79
N GLN A 118 3.59 -27.47 1.45
CA GLN A 118 3.55 -27.63 2.90
C GLN A 118 4.20 -26.44 3.62
N ASP A 119 5.20 -25.78 3.02
CA ASP A 119 5.84 -24.59 3.60
C ASP A 119 4.84 -23.40 3.69
N PHE A 120 3.91 -23.30 2.74
CA PHE A 120 2.79 -22.35 2.81
C PHE A 120 1.76 -22.74 3.88
N VAL A 121 1.41 -24.02 3.96
CA VAL A 121 0.51 -24.51 5.03
C VAL A 121 1.09 -24.17 6.41
N TYR A 122 2.36 -24.42 6.60
CA TYR A 122 3.03 -24.13 7.86
C TYR A 122 3.03 -22.65 8.21
N SER A 123 3.48 -21.77 7.28
CA SER A 123 3.58 -20.34 7.54
C SER A 123 2.22 -19.70 7.83
N TRP A 124 1.17 -20.07 7.06
CA TRP A 124 -0.16 -19.51 7.24
C TRP A 124 -0.84 -19.99 8.53
N LYS A 125 -0.66 -21.27 8.90
CA LYS A 125 -1.11 -21.79 10.20
C LYS A 125 -0.40 -21.08 11.35
N LYS A 126 0.93 -20.91 11.26
CA LYS A 126 1.71 -20.17 12.25
C LYS A 126 1.18 -18.75 12.42
N LEU A 127 0.90 -18.02 11.31
CA LEU A 127 0.42 -16.64 11.32
C LEU A 127 -0.92 -16.49 12.06
N VAL A 128 -1.89 -17.40 11.86
CA VAL A 128 -3.23 -17.31 12.49
C VAL A 128 -3.33 -17.96 13.86
N THR A 129 -2.28 -18.67 14.31
CA THR A 129 -2.28 -19.34 15.61
C THR A 129 -2.33 -18.31 16.74
N PRO A 130 -3.28 -18.41 17.72
CA PRO A 130 -3.40 -17.44 18.80
C PRO A 130 -2.12 -17.20 19.60
N ALA A 131 -1.30 -18.25 19.79
CA ALA A 131 -0.02 -18.16 20.50
C ALA A 131 1.04 -17.32 19.77
N THR A 132 0.95 -17.19 18.44
CA THR A 132 1.86 -16.36 17.65
C THR A 132 1.56 -14.87 17.82
N ILE A 133 0.30 -14.51 18.07
CA ILE A 133 -0.18 -13.11 18.15
C ILE A 133 0.28 -12.32 16.90
N GLY A 134 0.16 -12.95 15.72
CA GLY A 134 0.63 -12.39 14.45
C GLY A 134 -0.14 -11.11 14.09
N PRO A 135 0.51 -9.93 14.06
CA PRO A 135 -0.18 -8.65 13.82
C PRO A 135 -0.83 -8.58 12.44
N ASN A 136 -0.30 -9.33 11.47
CA ASN A 136 -0.80 -9.37 10.09
C ASN A 136 -1.76 -10.54 9.81
N ALA A 137 -2.19 -11.27 10.82
CA ALA A 137 -3.10 -12.41 10.65
C ALA A 137 -4.46 -12.00 10.03
N TYR A 138 -4.86 -10.73 10.15
CA TYR A 138 -6.05 -10.18 9.50
C TYR A 138 -6.03 -10.29 7.97
N LEU A 139 -4.86 -10.37 7.34
CA LEU A 139 -4.72 -10.61 5.90
C LEU A 139 -5.37 -11.91 5.44
N LEU A 140 -5.51 -12.86 6.34
CA LEU A 140 -6.18 -14.13 6.08
C LEU A 140 -7.65 -14.16 6.56
N ASP A 141 -8.27 -13.03 6.90
CA ASP A 141 -9.64 -12.99 7.43
C ASP A 141 -10.69 -13.47 6.42
N SER A 142 -10.41 -13.37 5.13
CA SER A 142 -11.24 -13.95 4.08
C SER A 142 -11.13 -15.48 3.99
N VAL A 143 -10.03 -16.07 4.47
CA VAL A 143 -9.83 -17.52 4.48
C VAL A 143 -10.78 -18.16 5.51
N LYS A 144 -11.44 -19.23 5.07
CA LYS A 144 -12.40 -19.97 5.88
C LYS A 144 -11.81 -20.37 7.23
N ASN A 145 -12.52 -20.08 8.30
CA ASN A 145 -12.20 -20.34 9.71
C ASN A 145 -11.04 -19.51 10.29
N SER A 146 -10.39 -18.62 9.53
CA SER A 146 -9.23 -17.85 10.03
C SER A 146 -9.58 -17.00 11.25
N PHE A 147 -10.71 -16.28 11.19
CA PHE A 147 -11.18 -15.41 12.29
C PHE A 147 -11.49 -16.21 13.56
N GLU A 148 -12.21 -17.33 13.42
CA GLU A 148 -12.60 -18.23 14.52
C GLU A 148 -11.37 -18.88 15.18
N ILE A 149 -10.35 -19.23 14.38
CA ILE A 149 -9.07 -19.76 14.90
C ILE A 149 -8.34 -18.70 15.72
N ARG A 150 -8.21 -17.48 15.21
CA ARG A 150 -7.54 -16.38 15.92
C ARG A 150 -8.22 -16.05 17.26
N ASN A 151 -9.53 -16.23 17.35
CA ASN A 151 -10.30 -16.05 18.59
C ASN A 151 -10.27 -17.27 19.51
N GLY A 152 -9.60 -18.36 19.12
CA GLY A 152 -9.52 -19.58 19.90
C GLY A 152 -10.79 -20.45 19.89
N GLU A 153 -11.70 -20.18 18.94
CA GLU A 153 -12.99 -20.89 18.80
C GLU A 153 -12.85 -22.17 17.99
N LYS A 154 -11.82 -22.27 17.14
CA LYS A 154 -11.50 -23.42 16.29
C LYS A 154 -10.04 -23.81 16.35
N SER A 155 -9.76 -25.08 15.99
CA SER A 155 -8.40 -25.58 15.82
C SER A 155 -7.75 -24.97 14.58
N VAL A 156 -6.42 -24.72 14.64
CA VAL A 156 -5.62 -24.25 13.48
C VAL A 156 -5.67 -25.24 12.31
N ASP A 157 -5.94 -26.53 12.58
CA ASP A 157 -6.08 -27.56 11.54
C ASP A 157 -7.36 -27.40 10.69
N GLU A 158 -8.31 -26.59 11.16
CA GLU A 158 -9.56 -26.28 10.44
C GLU A 158 -9.43 -25.08 9.50
N LEU A 159 -8.23 -24.45 9.43
CA LEU A 159 -8.00 -23.36 8.48
C LEU A 159 -8.29 -23.82 7.05
N GLY A 160 -9.01 -23.00 6.28
CA GLY A 160 -9.43 -23.30 4.91
C GLY A 160 -8.28 -23.41 3.90
N ILE A 161 -7.20 -24.11 4.25
CA ILE A 161 -6.05 -24.37 3.37
C ILE A 161 -5.67 -25.85 3.37
N SER A 162 -5.07 -26.31 2.28
CA SER A 162 -4.53 -27.68 2.19
C SER A 162 -3.44 -27.78 1.12
N ALA A 163 -2.55 -28.75 1.30
CA ALA A 163 -1.56 -29.15 0.29
C ALA A 163 -1.69 -30.65 0.03
N PRO A 164 -2.45 -31.07 -1.02
CA PRO A 164 -2.64 -32.48 -1.35
C PRO A 164 -1.35 -33.19 -1.72
N ASN A 165 -0.37 -32.45 -2.21
CA ASN A 165 0.99 -32.88 -2.52
C ASN A 165 1.94 -31.68 -2.46
N ASP A 166 3.22 -31.89 -2.76
CA ASP A 166 4.28 -30.86 -2.66
C ASP A 166 4.09 -29.67 -3.63
N LYS A 167 3.24 -29.81 -4.65
CA LYS A 167 3.08 -28.81 -5.72
C LYS A 167 1.73 -28.12 -5.76
N GLU A 168 0.77 -28.61 -5.00
CA GLU A 168 -0.59 -28.06 -5.04
C GLU A 168 -0.93 -27.45 -3.69
N PHE A 169 -1.30 -26.16 -3.70
CA PHE A 169 -1.78 -25.43 -2.55
C PHE A 169 -3.20 -24.94 -2.81
N ILE A 170 -4.13 -25.30 -1.95
CA ILE A 170 -5.55 -24.98 -2.09
C ILE A 170 -5.98 -24.07 -0.96
N VAL A 171 -6.71 -23.00 -1.31
CA VAL A 171 -7.28 -22.05 -0.35
C VAL A 171 -8.80 -21.96 -0.57
N GLU A 172 -9.56 -22.04 0.51
CA GLU A 172 -11.01 -21.81 0.54
C GLU A 172 -11.31 -20.51 1.29
N LEU A 173 -12.00 -19.57 0.61
CA LEU A 173 -12.46 -18.31 1.18
C LEU A 173 -13.89 -18.42 1.71
N LYS A 174 -14.24 -17.60 2.71
CA LYS A 174 -15.62 -17.45 3.20
C LYS A 174 -16.53 -16.82 2.16
N GLN A 175 -15.99 -15.84 1.42
CA GLN A 175 -16.64 -15.11 0.33
C GLN A 175 -15.64 -14.82 -0.77
N ALA A 176 -16.11 -14.46 -1.96
CA ALA A 176 -15.23 -14.05 -3.05
C ALA A 176 -14.44 -12.79 -2.64
N GLN A 177 -13.15 -12.78 -2.99
CA GLN A 177 -12.26 -11.64 -2.81
C GLN A 177 -11.44 -11.45 -4.08
N PRO A 178 -11.84 -10.55 -4.99
CA PRO A 178 -11.14 -10.31 -6.26
C PRO A 178 -9.66 -9.95 -6.08
N SER A 179 -9.31 -9.20 -5.01
CA SER A 179 -7.92 -8.83 -4.69
C SER A 179 -7.10 -9.94 -4.02
N PHE A 180 -7.63 -11.16 -3.84
CA PHE A 180 -6.91 -12.20 -3.10
C PHE A 180 -5.52 -12.52 -3.68
N LEU A 181 -5.33 -12.37 -5.00
CA LEU A 181 -4.01 -12.52 -5.62
C LEU A 181 -3.04 -11.42 -5.16
N ALA A 182 -3.50 -10.19 -4.94
CA ALA A 182 -2.67 -9.13 -4.35
C ALA A 182 -2.29 -9.45 -2.91
N VAL A 183 -3.22 -10.00 -2.12
CA VAL A 183 -2.94 -10.43 -0.73
C VAL A 183 -1.84 -11.49 -0.69
N VAL A 184 -1.90 -12.51 -1.57
CA VAL A 184 -0.87 -13.58 -1.60
C VAL A 184 0.44 -13.17 -2.29
N SER A 185 0.53 -11.93 -2.77
CA SER A 185 1.76 -11.31 -3.28
C SER A 185 2.59 -10.65 -2.17
N ILE A 186 2.04 -10.52 -0.96
CA ILE A 186 2.67 -9.83 0.17
C ILE A 186 3.63 -10.79 0.89
N ALA A 187 4.85 -10.34 1.19
CA ALA A 187 5.89 -11.14 1.84
C ALA A 187 5.47 -11.76 3.20
N TRP A 188 4.48 -11.16 3.89
CA TRP A 188 3.92 -11.73 5.14
C TRP A 188 3.26 -13.10 4.95
N LEU A 189 2.85 -13.42 3.72
CA LEU A 189 2.24 -14.70 3.34
C LEU A 189 3.20 -15.60 2.56
N ALA A 190 4.49 -15.26 2.51
CA ALA A 190 5.53 -16.10 1.95
C ALA A 190 5.66 -17.43 2.73
N PRO A 191 6.18 -18.49 2.09
CA PRO A 191 6.37 -19.77 2.75
C PRO A 191 7.42 -19.68 3.86
N GLN A 192 7.37 -20.59 4.84
CA GLN A 192 8.42 -20.82 5.83
C GLN A 192 8.74 -22.31 5.88
N ASN A 193 10.04 -22.66 5.86
CA ASN A 193 10.48 -24.05 5.97
C ASN A 193 10.32 -24.53 7.42
N GLN A 194 9.30 -25.36 7.67
CA GLN A 194 8.97 -25.83 9.02
C GLN A 194 10.18 -26.45 9.74
N LYS A 195 10.87 -27.37 9.07
CA LYS A 195 12.02 -28.08 9.66
C LYS A 195 13.12 -27.11 10.08
N PHE A 196 13.40 -26.11 9.26
CA PHE A 196 14.40 -25.10 9.56
C PHE A 196 13.95 -24.20 10.72
N VAL A 197 12.73 -23.66 10.66
CA VAL A 197 12.18 -22.79 11.72
C VAL A 197 12.18 -23.49 13.08
N GLU A 198 11.73 -24.74 13.13
CA GLU A 198 11.71 -25.52 14.37
C GLU A 198 13.12 -25.86 14.88
N ALA A 199 14.08 -26.10 13.99
CA ALA A 199 15.48 -26.34 14.36
C ALA A 199 16.16 -25.09 14.93
N GLN A 200 15.84 -23.89 14.42
CA GLN A 200 16.35 -22.62 14.95
C GLN A 200 15.66 -22.23 16.28
N GLY A 201 14.41 -22.63 16.46
CA GLY A 201 13.64 -22.33 17.67
C GLY A 201 13.58 -20.82 17.96
N LYS A 202 14.10 -20.40 19.12
CA LYS A 202 14.10 -18.98 19.54
C LYS A 202 15.08 -18.10 18.75
N ASP A 203 16.05 -18.69 18.08
CA ASP A 203 17.07 -17.96 17.33
C ASP A 203 16.61 -17.66 15.88
N TYR A 204 15.45 -18.22 15.46
CA TYR A 204 14.86 -17.94 14.15
C TYR A 204 14.64 -16.44 13.92
N ALA A 205 15.13 -15.95 12.79
CA ALA A 205 15.01 -14.55 12.34
C ALA A 205 15.71 -13.50 13.25
N LEU A 206 16.68 -13.90 14.09
CA LEU A 206 17.49 -12.96 14.87
C LEU A 206 18.70 -12.42 14.10
N ASP A 207 19.15 -13.13 13.09
CA ASP A 207 20.24 -12.72 12.20
C ASP A 207 20.12 -13.38 10.82
N SER A 208 21.03 -13.02 9.92
CA SER A 208 21.05 -13.48 8.53
C SER A 208 21.35 -14.97 8.36
N GLU A 209 21.95 -15.65 9.33
CA GLU A 209 22.27 -17.08 9.26
C GLU A 209 21.10 -17.95 9.74
N HIS A 210 20.20 -17.39 10.57
CA HIS A 210 19.02 -18.07 11.10
C HIS A 210 17.77 -17.83 10.26
N LEU A 211 17.95 -17.68 8.93
CA LEU A 211 16.91 -17.48 7.92
C LEU A 211 17.16 -18.33 6.66
N LEU A 212 16.09 -18.73 5.98
CA LEU A 212 16.12 -19.23 4.61
C LEU A 212 15.34 -18.27 3.72
N TYR A 213 15.85 -18.03 2.53
CA TYR A 213 15.35 -17.04 1.59
C TYR A 213 14.71 -17.72 0.37
N SER A 214 13.55 -17.23 -0.07
CA SER A 214 12.84 -17.70 -1.25
C SER A 214 12.82 -16.65 -2.38
N GLY A 215 13.26 -15.43 -2.10
CA GLY A 215 13.21 -14.29 -3.00
C GLY A 215 14.49 -14.09 -3.83
N PRO A 216 14.54 -12.98 -4.60
CA PRO A 216 15.66 -12.66 -5.50
C PRO A 216 16.99 -12.39 -4.80
N PHE A 217 16.97 -12.05 -3.51
CA PHE A 217 18.17 -11.80 -2.72
C PHE A 217 18.21 -12.64 -1.43
N THR A 218 19.40 -12.84 -0.92
CA THR A 218 19.70 -13.31 0.43
C THR A 218 20.23 -12.15 1.25
N LEU A 219 20.17 -12.24 2.57
CA LEU A 219 20.71 -11.25 3.51
C LEU A 219 22.05 -11.71 4.07
N ALA A 220 22.99 -10.76 4.23
CA ALA A 220 24.27 -11.00 4.87
C ALA A 220 24.63 -9.82 5.80
N ASN A 221 25.48 -10.09 6.79
CA ASN A 221 26.00 -9.09 7.73
C ASN A 221 24.89 -8.37 8.52
N TRP A 222 23.81 -9.06 8.87
CA TRP A 222 22.70 -8.51 9.62
C TRP A 222 22.41 -9.33 10.88
N ASP A 223 22.17 -8.62 11.95
CA ASP A 223 21.50 -9.07 13.17
C ASP A 223 20.51 -8.00 13.64
N ALA A 224 19.70 -8.32 14.66
CA ALA A 224 18.64 -7.42 15.15
C ALA A 224 19.14 -6.07 15.71
N THR A 225 20.45 -5.86 15.84
CA THR A 225 21.06 -4.61 16.33
C THR A 225 21.81 -3.84 15.23
N SER A 226 21.85 -4.38 14.00
CA SER A 226 22.64 -3.83 12.90
C SER A 226 22.01 -2.61 12.28
N ASP A 227 22.80 -1.55 12.09
CA ASP A 227 22.44 -0.38 11.30
C ASP A 227 22.85 -0.50 9.82
N THR A 228 23.52 -1.59 9.46
CA THR A 228 23.95 -1.88 8.08
C THR A 228 23.75 -3.36 7.77
N TRP A 229 23.46 -3.66 6.50
CA TRP A 229 23.34 -5.03 5.99
C TRP A 229 23.62 -5.08 4.49
N THR A 230 23.70 -6.29 3.96
CA THR A 230 23.95 -6.50 2.53
C THR A 230 22.93 -7.47 1.95
N LEU A 231 22.24 -7.06 0.89
CA LEU A 231 21.49 -7.98 0.04
C LEU A 231 22.45 -8.56 -1.00
N LYS A 232 22.46 -9.89 -1.15
CA LYS A 232 23.26 -10.60 -2.16
C LYS A 232 22.33 -11.36 -3.08
N LYS A 233 22.63 -11.38 -4.36
CA LYS A 233 21.87 -12.17 -5.34
C LYS A 233 21.70 -13.61 -4.88
N ASN A 234 20.46 -14.10 -4.86
CA ASN A 234 20.15 -15.48 -4.53
C ASN A 234 20.30 -16.35 -5.77
N LEU A 235 21.34 -17.18 -5.82
CA LEU A 235 21.65 -18.03 -6.95
C LEU A 235 20.68 -19.23 -7.08
N GLU A 236 19.98 -19.60 -6.01
CA GLU A 236 18.96 -20.67 -6.01
C GLU A 236 17.55 -20.13 -6.35
N TYR A 237 17.41 -18.81 -6.52
CA TYR A 237 16.14 -18.21 -6.92
C TYR A 237 15.74 -18.69 -8.33
N TYR A 238 14.49 -19.11 -8.52
CA TYR A 238 14.03 -19.73 -9.77
C TYR A 238 14.22 -18.85 -11.02
N ASP A 239 14.31 -17.55 -10.82
CA ASP A 239 14.44 -16.53 -11.88
C ASP A 239 15.72 -15.69 -11.70
N ALA A 240 16.78 -16.31 -11.14
CA ALA A 240 18.04 -15.64 -10.83
C ALA A 240 18.69 -14.97 -12.07
N ASP A 241 18.48 -15.50 -13.27
CA ASP A 241 19.02 -14.93 -14.51
C ASP A 241 18.45 -13.52 -14.82
N GLN A 242 17.27 -13.18 -14.32
CA GLN A 242 16.67 -11.85 -14.46
C GLN A 242 17.25 -10.85 -13.46
N VAL A 243 17.72 -11.29 -12.30
CA VAL A 243 18.34 -10.43 -11.29
C VAL A 243 19.74 -10.03 -11.75
N LYS A 244 19.97 -8.75 -12.00
CA LYS A 244 21.27 -8.23 -12.50
C LYS A 244 22.17 -7.78 -11.37
N LEU A 245 21.61 -7.09 -10.35
CA LEU A 245 22.39 -6.66 -9.19
C LEU A 245 22.95 -7.87 -8.43
N GLU A 246 24.25 -7.85 -8.19
CA GLU A 246 24.94 -8.90 -7.44
C GLU A 246 24.97 -8.60 -5.94
N GLU A 247 25.04 -7.31 -5.58
CA GLU A 247 25.16 -6.87 -4.20
C GLU A 247 24.51 -5.49 -4.01
N VAL A 248 23.77 -5.34 -2.90
CA VAL A 248 23.20 -4.06 -2.46
C VAL A 248 23.62 -3.82 -1.03
N ALA A 249 24.52 -2.87 -0.80
CA ALA A 249 24.90 -2.41 0.53
C ALA A 249 23.81 -1.46 1.05
N VAL A 250 23.29 -1.71 2.25
CA VAL A 250 22.24 -0.89 2.85
C VAL A 250 22.74 -0.30 4.16
N SER A 251 22.53 0.99 4.36
CA SER A 251 22.89 1.71 5.58
C SER A 251 21.69 2.47 6.14
N THR A 252 21.45 2.38 7.44
CA THR A 252 20.43 3.18 8.12
C THR A 252 20.89 4.63 8.21
N ILE A 253 20.16 5.52 7.51
CA ILE A 253 20.43 6.96 7.51
C ILE A 253 19.13 7.68 7.85
N LYS A 254 19.08 8.26 9.04
CA LYS A 254 17.88 8.90 9.59
C LYS A 254 17.73 10.36 9.15
N GLU A 255 18.86 11.02 8.88
CA GLU A 255 18.91 12.44 8.55
C GLU A 255 19.04 12.64 7.04
N ASP A 256 18.03 13.27 6.41
CA ASP A 256 18.00 13.52 4.97
C ASP A 256 19.28 14.20 4.47
N ASN A 257 19.79 15.22 5.19
CA ASN A 257 21.02 15.93 4.79
C ASN A 257 22.25 15.01 4.74
N THR A 258 22.36 14.06 5.65
CA THR A 258 23.46 13.07 5.63
C THR A 258 23.34 12.19 4.39
N GLY A 259 22.15 11.68 4.10
CA GLY A 259 21.91 10.86 2.91
C GLY A 259 22.18 11.61 1.61
N ILE A 260 21.76 12.87 1.52
CA ILE A 260 21.99 13.74 0.36
C ILE A 260 23.49 13.97 0.14
N ASN A 261 24.25 14.26 1.20
CA ASN A 261 25.70 14.46 1.10
C ASN A 261 26.43 13.21 0.56
N LEU A 262 26.02 12.01 1.04
CA LEU A 262 26.59 10.74 0.56
C LEU A 262 26.21 10.47 -0.90
N TYR A 263 24.97 10.78 -1.31
CA TYR A 263 24.55 10.71 -2.71
C TYR A 263 25.39 11.62 -3.60
N GLN A 264 25.60 12.88 -3.20
CA GLN A 264 26.44 13.83 -3.94
C GLN A 264 27.91 13.43 -4.00
N ALA A 265 28.39 12.69 -2.99
CA ALA A 265 29.74 12.12 -2.96
C ALA A 265 29.85 10.83 -3.81
N ASN A 266 28.77 10.34 -4.42
CA ASN A 266 28.63 9.05 -5.09
C ASN A 266 28.92 7.86 -4.16
N GLU A 267 28.61 7.99 -2.88
CA GLU A 267 28.70 6.92 -1.89
C GLU A 267 27.35 6.21 -1.71
N LEU A 268 26.24 6.81 -2.17
CA LEU A 268 24.91 6.22 -2.27
C LEU A 268 24.34 6.35 -3.68
N ASP A 269 23.71 5.29 -4.16
CA ASP A 269 23.01 5.24 -5.44
C ASP A 269 21.51 5.53 -5.32
N LEU A 270 20.94 5.36 -4.12
CA LEU A 270 19.54 5.65 -3.83
C LEU A 270 19.40 6.19 -2.41
N VAL A 271 18.78 7.35 -2.28
CA VAL A 271 18.43 7.96 -1.00
C VAL A 271 17.02 8.53 -1.04
N ARG A 272 16.25 8.29 0.00
CA ARG A 272 14.94 8.94 0.19
C ARG A 272 15.15 10.35 0.73
N ILE A 273 14.37 11.31 0.21
CA ILE A 273 14.37 12.71 0.67
C ILE A 273 12.96 13.17 1.03
N ASN A 274 12.86 14.09 1.98
CA ASN A 274 11.58 14.58 2.49
C ASN A 274 11.59 16.10 2.67
N GLY A 275 10.40 16.68 2.87
CA GLY A 275 10.21 18.07 3.26
C GLY A 275 10.89 19.06 2.30
N GLN A 276 11.64 20.00 2.86
CA GLN A 276 12.29 21.10 2.12
C GLN A 276 13.31 20.63 1.06
N TYR A 277 13.88 19.44 1.22
CA TYR A 277 14.85 18.92 0.27
C TYR A 277 14.22 18.53 -1.07
N VAL A 278 12.93 18.16 -1.07
CA VAL A 278 12.21 17.84 -2.29
C VAL A 278 12.24 19.02 -3.27
N GLN A 279 11.91 20.22 -2.80
CA GLN A 279 11.97 21.42 -3.63
C GLN A 279 13.39 21.77 -4.06
N GLN A 280 14.36 21.58 -3.18
CA GLN A 280 15.75 21.90 -3.47
C GLN A 280 16.33 21.02 -4.58
N TYR A 281 15.90 19.77 -4.68
CA TYR A 281 16.43 18.76 -5.60
C TYR A 281 15.48 18.36 -6.72
N GLN A 282 14.31 18.98 -6.87
CA GLN A 282 13.33 18.64 -7.91
C GLN A 282 13.87 18.74 -9.35
N ASP A 283 14.89 19.55 -9.58
CA ASP A 283 15.56 19.73 -10.87
C ASP A 283 16.82 18.85 -11.01
N ASP A 284 17.17 18.04 -10.00
CA ASP A 284 18.29 17.10 -10.07
C ASP A 284 17.96 15.96 -11.06
N PRO A 285 18.88 15.57 -11.95
CA PRO A 285 18.66 14.49 -12.92
C PRO A 285 18.30 13.15 -12.28
N GLY A 286 18.65 12.94 -11.01
CA GLY A 286 18.32 11.74 -10.24
C GLY A 286 17.05 11.87 -9.42
N TYR A 287 16.37 13.02 -9.44
CA TYR A 287 15.14 13.18 -8.67
C TYR A 287 13.99 12.36 -9.24
N VAL A 288 13.36 11.57 -8.38
CA VAL A 288 12.19 10.73 -8.71
C VAL A 288 11.13 10.90 -7.63
N SER A 289 9.88 11.11 -8.04
CA SER A 289 8.73 11.23 -7.15
C SER A 289 7.62 10.29 -7.57
N HIS A 290 7.12 9.51 -6.63
CA HIS A 290 5.98 8.61 -6.82
C HIS A 290 4.85 8.93 -5.84
N PRO A 291 3.59 9.04 -6.30
CA PRO A 291 2.46 9.17 -5.40
C PRO A 291 2.27 7.87 -4.60
N ASP A 292 2.11 7.98 -3.28
CA ASP A 292 1.70 6.87 -2.43
C ASP A 292 0.18 6.68 -2.50
N VAL A 293 -0.31 5.46 -2.29
CA VAL A 293 -1.74 5.24 -2.05
C VAL A 293 -2.07 5.44 -0.57
N ALA A 294 -1.68 6.61 -0.06
CA ALA A 294 -1.87 7.03 1.32
C ALA A 294 -2.71 8.30 1.40
N ASN A 295 -3.78 8.24 2.17
CA ASN A 295 -4.66 9.37 2.48
C ASN A 295 -4.34 9.89 3.87
N TYR A 296 -4.02 11.18 3.98
CA TYR A 296 -3.91 11.88 5.26
C TYR A 296 -5.12 12.77 5.45
N PHE A 297 -5.66 12.76 6.66
CA PHE A 297 -6.97 13.34 6.94
C PHE A 297 -7.11 13.85 8.37
N LEU A 298 -8.10 14.72 8.56
CA LEU A 298 -8.60 15.11 9.87
C LEU A 298 -9.80 14.25 10.22
N ASP A 299 -9.69 13.44 11.26
CA ASP A 299 -10.76 12.58 11.76
C ASP A 299 -11.50 13.24 12.94
N PHE A 300 -12.80 12.95 13.03
CA PHE A 300 -13.69 13.48 14.05
C PHE A 300 -14.19 12.39 14.97
N ASN A 301 -14.15 12.60 16.27
CA ASN A 301 -14.93 11.79 17.18
C ASN A 301 -16.36 12.36 17.26
N LYS A 302 -17.28 11.67 16.60
CA LYS A 302 -18.70 12.06 16.45
C LYS A 302 -19.58 11.63 17.61
N LYS A 303 -18.99 11.43 18.80
CA LYS A 303 -19.71 10.98 19.98
C LYS A 303 -20.91 11.91 20.25
N GLU A 304 -22.08 11.31 20.46
CA GLU A 304 -23.30 12.06 20.78
C GLU A 304 -23.14 12.96 22.01
N GLY A 305 -23.72 14.15 21.96
CA GLY A 305 -23.62 15.15 23.02
C GLY A 305 -22.33 15.97 22.99
N THR A 306 -21.40 15.75 22.04
CA THR A 306 -20.21 16.59 21.82
C THR A 306 -20.44 17.59 20.68
N PRO A 307 -19.67 18.69 20.61
CA PRO A 307 -19.80 19.64 19.51
C PRO A 307 -19.62 18.99 18.12
N LEU A 308 -18.73 18.00 18.00
CA LEU A 308 -18.44 17.29 16.74
C LEU A 308 -19.54 16.30 16.31
N ALA A 309 -20.57 16.08 17.09
CA ALA A 309 -21.79 15.41 16.63
C ALA A 309 -22.55 16.27 15.59
N ASN A 310 -22.37 17.61 15.63
CA ASN A 310 -23.03 18.53 14.71
C ASN A 310 -22.38 18.50 13.31
N VAL A 311 -23.15 18.12 12.30
CA VAL A 311 -22.67 17.99 10.90
C VAL A 311 -22.24 19.32 10.29
N HIS A 312 -22.92 20.43 10.66
CA HIS A 312 -22.60 21.76 10.14
C HIS A 312 -21.22 22.22 10.66
N LEU A 313 -20.87 21.88 11.91
CA LEU A 313 -19.53 22.16 12.44
C LEU A 313 -18.46 21.39 11.65
N ARG A 314 -18.68 20.09 11.37
CA ARG A 314 -17.73 19.29 10.60
C ARG A 314 -17.57 19.79 9.16
N LYS A 315 -18.68 20.20 8.49
CA LYS A 315 -18.64 20.82 7.16
C LYS A 315 -17.88 22.14 7.17
N ALA A 316 -18.11 22.98 8.18
CA ALA A 316 -17.40 24.24 8.33
C ALA A 316 -15.88 24.00 8.46
N ILE A 317 -15.47 23.07 9.31
CA ILE A 317 -14.05 22.68 9.49
C ILE A 317 -13.46 22.20 8.16
N GLY A 318 -14.14 21.30 7.44
CA GLY A 318 -13.62 20.73 6.20
C GLY A 318 -13.43 21.75 5.08
N GLN A 319 -14.34 22.73 4.96
CA GLN A 319 -14.29 23.76 3.92
C GLN A 319 -13.41 24.96 4.29
N ALA A 320 -13.00 25.09 5.55
CA ALA A 320 -12.15 26.18 6.03
C ALA A 320 -10.65 25.96 5.77
N ILE A 321 -10.23 24.74 5.43
CA ILE A 321 -8.82 24.37 5.27
C ILE A 321 -8.43 24.45 3.80
N ASP A 322 -7.42 25.28 3.47
CA ASP A 322 -6.82 25.35 2.15
C ASP A 322 -5.81 24.20 1.98
N LYS A 323 -6.23 23.14 1.27
CA LYS A 323 -5.44 21.93 1.06
C LYS A 323 -4.36 22.12 0.00
N GLU A 324 -4.55 23.05 -0.93
CA GLU A 324 -3.54 23.40 -1.93
C GLU A 324 -2.37 24.12 -1.25
N ALA A 325 -2.65 25.14 -0.43
CA ALA A 325 -1.63 25.81 0.34
C ALA A 325 -0.92 24.84 1.34
N LEU A 326 -1.65 23.90 1.95
CA LEU A 326 -1.07 22.86 2.78
C LEU A 326 -0.01 22.05 2.01
N THR A 327 -0.36 21.57 0.81
CA THR A 327 0.56 20.70 0.04
C THR A 327 1.69 21.48 -0.63
N GLN A 328 1.42 22.68 -1.17
CA GLN A 328 2.39 23.44 -1.93
C GLN A 328 3.33 24.30 -1.06
N SER A 329 2.88 24.73 0.14
CA SER A 329 3.65 25.68 0.96
C SER A 329 4.11 25.09 2.28
N VAL A 330 3.31 24.22 2.93
CA VAL A 330 3.65 23.64 4.23
C VAL A 330 4.40 22.32 4.10
N LEU A 331 3.88 21.40 3.29
CA LEU A 331 4.51 20.11 3.02
C LEU A 331 5.63 20.24 2.00
N ASN A 332 5.30 20.75 0.83
CA ASN A 332 6.21 20.99 -0.29
C ASN A 332 7.10 19.78 -0.62
N ASP A 333 6.49 18.60 -0.61
CA ASP A 333 7.15 17.31 -0.70
C ASP A 333 6.57 16.40 -1.82
N GLY A 334 5.92 17.00 -2.83
CA GLY A 334 5.27 16.27 -3.91
C GLY A 334 3.87 15.73 -3.55
N SER A 335 3.44 15.87 -2.30
CA SER A 335 2.06 15.55 -1.87
C SER A 335 1.04 16.36 -2.68
N LYS A 336 -0.14 15.77 -2.91
CA LYS A 336 -1.23 16.42 -3.66
C LYS A 336 -2.45 16.64 -2.78
N PRO A 337 -3.19 17.75 -2.98
CA PRO A 337 -4.46 17.95 -2.29
C PRO A 337 -5.39 16.77 -2.55
N LEU A 338 -6.06 16.28 -1.53
CA LEU A 338 -7.04 15.21 -1.66
C LEU A 338 -8.41 15.71 -1.22
N ASN A 339 -9.39 15.63 -2.14
CA ASN A 339 -10.77 16.02 -1.91
C ASN A 339 -11.72 14.81 -1.96
N GLY A 340 -11.23 13.65 -1.55
CA GLY A 340 -11.98 12.40 -1.51
C GLY A 340 -11.37 11.43 -0.52
N LEU A 341 -12.08 10.34 -0.24
CA LEU A 341 -11.61 9.28 0.65
C LEU A 341 -10.46 8.50 0.01
N ILE A 342 -10.62 8.17 -1.25
CA ILE A 342 -9.70 7.29 -2.00
C ILE A 342 -8.62 8.14 -2.68
N PRO A 343 -7.32 7.86 -2.47
CA PRO A 343 -6.25 8.47 -3.25
C PRO A 343 -6.27 8.00 -4.71
N SER A 344 -5.72 8.81 -5.60
CA SER A 344 -5.56 8.43 -7.01
C SER A 344 -4.60 7.25 -7.17
N LYS A 345 -4.77 6.47 -8.22
CA LYS A 345 -4.00 5.27 -8.57
C LYS A 345 -4.18 4.08 -7.62
N LEU A 346 -5.10 4.14 -6.65
CA LEU A 346 -5.39 2.99 -5.80
C LEU A 346 -6.07 1.88 -6.60
N TYR A 347 -7.11 2.22 -7.34
CA TYR A 347 -7.93 1.25 -8.06
C TYR A 347 -8.54 1.89 -9.31
N ALA A 348 -8.34 1.23 -10.43
CA ALA A 348 -8.99 1.55 -11.69
C ALA A 348 -10.04 0.49 -12.04
N ASN A 349 -11.10 0.89 -12.72
CA ASN A 349 -12.12 -0.02 -13.22
C ASN A 349 -11.47 -0.99 -14.24
N PRO A 350 -11.50 -2.31 -14.03
CA PRO A 350 -10.82 -3.26 -14.90
C PRO A 350 -11.38 -3.35 -16.34
N GLU A 351 -12.57 -2.78 -16.58
CA GLU A 351 -13.19 -2.77 -17.90
C GLU A 351 -12.91 -1.47 -18.68
N THR A 352 -12.76 -0.33 -17.97
CA THR A 352 -12.63 0.99 -18.59
C THR A 352 -11.29 1.68 -18.32
N ASP A 353 -10.47 1.14 -17.42
CA ASP A 353 -9.22 1.74 -16.92
C ASP A 353 -9.41 3.11 -16.25
N GLU A 354 -10.65 3.45 -15.87
CA GLU A 354 -10.96 4.70 -15.18
C GLU A 354 -10.59 4.64 -13.71
N ASP A 355 -9.72 5.54 -13.26
CA ASP A 355 -9.34 5.66 -11.84
C ASP A 355 -10.54 6.07 -10.97
N PHE A 356 -10.75 5.40 -9.84
CA PHE A 356 -11.89 5.66 -8.96
C PHE A 356 -11.93 7.11 -8.46
N ARG A 357 -10.77 7.73 -8.17
CA ARG A 357 -10.74 9.13 -7.72
C ARG A 357 -11.27 10.08 -8.79
N ALA A 358 -10.95 9.84 -10.05
CA ALA A 358 -11.45 10.61 -11.17
C ALA A 358 -12.97 10.40 -11.37
N TYR A 359 -13.44 9.15 -11.24
CA TYR A 359 -14.84 8.79 -11.35
C TYR A 359 -15.71 9.37 -10.23
N SER A 360 -15.25 9.30 -8.96
CA SER A 360 -16.08 9.68 -7.81
C SER A 360 -16.26 11.18 -7.66
N GLY A 361 -15.22 11.99 -7.98
CA GLY A 361 -15.30 13.44 -7.91
C GLY A 361 -14.66 14.03 -6.65
N GLU A 362 -15.03 15.25 -6.27
CA GLU A 362 -14.37 16.01 -5.21
C GLU A 362 -15.36 16.53 -4.16
N TYR A 363 -14.98 16.39 -2.89
CA TYR A 363 -15.78 16.73 -1.73
C TYR A 363 -15.02 17.67 -0.78
N LEU A 364 -15.74 18.46 0.02
CA LEU A 364 -15.17 19.33 1.06
C LEU A 364 -14.00 20.18 0.54
N LYS A 365 -14.11 20.71 -0.69
CA LYS A 365 -13.13 21.66 -1.25
C LYS A 365 -13.07 22.92 -0.40
N ASN A 366 -11.92 23.55 -0.34
CA ASN A 366 -11.77 24.85 0.33
C ASN A 366 -12.75 25.87 -0.26
N ASP A 367 -13.60 26.41 0.61
CA ASP A 367 -14.52 27.53 0.33
C ASP A 367 -14.86 28.22 1.64
N VAL A 368 -14.11 29.25 1.98
CA VAL A 368 -14.25 29.98 3.24
C VAL A 368 -15.65 30.57 3.43
N LYS A 369 -16.32 31.01 2.32
CA LYS A 369 -17.69 31.55 2.42
C LYS A 369 -18.69 30.46 2.81
N LYS A 370 -18.59 29.27 2.21
CA LYS A 370 -19.43 28.14 2.62
C LYS A 370 -19.10 27.67 4.01
N ALA A 371 -17.80 27.62 4.39
CA ALA A 371 -17.37 27.27 5.72
C ALA A 371 -18.01 28.19 6.78
N GLN A 372 -18.01 29.51 6.56
CA GLN A 372 -18.64 30.50 7.45
C GLN A 372 -20.16 30.37 7.52
N ALA A 373 -20.80 30.02 6.38
CA ALA A 373 -22.24 29.77 6.37
C ALA A 373 -22.61 28.51 7.17
N GLU A 374 -21.84 27.43 7.03
CA GLU A 374 -22.02 26.22 7.83
C GLU A 374 -21.69 26.45 9.31
N TRP A 375 -20.65 27.24 9.62
CA TRP A 375 -20.32 27.64 10.99
C TRP A 375 -21.46 28.42 11.65
N THR A 376 -22.09 29.34 10.90
CA THR A 376 -23.24 30.10 11.41
C THR A 376 -24.42 29.19 11.76
N LYS A 377 -24.67 28.14 10.97
CA LYS A 377 -25.69 27.12 11.28
C LYS A 377 -25.30 26.33 12.53
N ALA A 378 -24.04 25.87 12.59
CA ALA A 378 -23.54 25.11 13.74
C ALA A 378 -23.67 25.86 15.06
N GLN A 379 -23.40 27.17 15.05
CA GLN A 379 -23.46 28.02 16.27
C GLN A 379 -24.84 28.05 16.94
N ALA A 380 -25.92 27.74 16.23
CA ALA A 380 -27.25 27.64 16.81
C ALA A 380 -27.33 26.49 17.83
N ASP A 381 -26.58 25.39 17.59
CA ASP A 381 -26.61 24.21 18.43
C ASP A 381 -25.42 24.15 19.41
N VAL A 382 -24.20 24.47 18.92
CA VAL A 382 -22.95 24.30 19.69
C VAL A 382 -22.52 25.58 20.39
N GLY A 383 -23.18 26.71 20.12
CA GLY A 383 -22.83 28.03 20.69
C GLY A 383 -21.78 28.76 19.84
N LYS A 384 -21.57 30.06 20.20
CA LYS A 384 -20.68 30.98 19.46
C LYS A 384 -19.20 30.79 19.76
N LYS A 385 -18.88 30.08 20.84
CA LYS A 385 -17.50 29.79 21.27
C LYS A 385 -17.38 28.29 21.49
N VAL A 386 -16.53 27.65 20.70
CA VAL A 386 -16.25 26.20 20.76
C VAL A 386 -14.76 26.02 20.92
N LYS A 387 -14.36 25.19 21.87
CA LYS A 387 -12.97 24.77 22.07
C LYS A 387 -12.85 23.31 21.74
N LEU A 388 -11.86 22.94 20.92
CA LEU A 388 -11.58 21.57 20.55
C LEU A 388 -10.08 21.29 20.68
N SER A 389 -9.75 20.04 21.01
CA SER A 389 -8.40 19.51 21.03
C SER A 389 -8.08 18.81 19.70
N LEU A 390 -6.95 19.15 19.10
CA LEU A 390 -6.40 18.49 17.91
C LEU A 390 -5.23 17.59 18.30
N LEU A 391 -5.46 16.28 18.26
CA LEU A 391 -4.44 15.26 18.49
C LEU A 391 -3.57 15.10 17.24
N ALA A 392 -2.24 15.20 17.39
CA ALA A 392 -1.27 15.09 16.32
C ALA A 392 0.00 14.37 16.79
N ALA A 393 0.72 13.74 15.85
CA ALA A 393 2.04 13.18 16.12
C ALA A 393 3.06 14.29 16.42
N ASP A 394 4.02 14.03 17.31
CA ASP A 394 5.07 14.96 17.73
C ASP A 394 6.26 15.04 16.74
N THR A 395 6.08 14.51 15.53
CA THR A 395 7.02 14.66 14.42
C THR A 395 7.00 16.08 13.89
N ASP A 396 8.09 16.53 13.26
CA ASP A 396 8.17 17.86 12.65
C ASP A 396 7.08 18.10 11.60
N GLN A 397 6.77 17.10 10.78
CA GLN A 397 5.67 17.18 9.82
C GLN A 397 4.31 17.27 10.52
N GLY A 398 4.07 16.42 11.54
CA GLY A 398 2.83 16.41 12.30
C GLY A 398 2.56 17.76 12.99
N LYS A 399 3.60 18.37 13.58
CA LYS A 399 3.52 19.71 14.18
C LYS A 399 3.18 20.79 13.17
N ARG A 400 3.89 20.85 12.03
CA ARG A 400 3.63 21.85 10.98
C ARG A 400 2.20 21.74 10.43
N ILE A 401 1.70 20.52 10.20
CA ILE A 401 0.33 20.32 9.73
C ILE A 401 -0.67 20.75 10.80
N ALA A 402 -0.45 20.39 12.07
CA ALA A 402 -1.34 20.75 13.17
C ALA A 402 -1.43 22.27 13.36
N GLU A 403 -0.30 22.97 13.32
CA GLU A 403 -0.23 24.44 13.42
C GLU A 403 -0.93 25.12 12.23
N TYR A 404 -0.72 24.59 11.02
CA TYR A 404 -1.42 25.09 9.84
C TYR A 404 -2.93 24.92 9.95
N VAL A 405 -3.41 23.74 10.31
CA VAL A 405 -4.84 23.45 10.49
C VAL A 405 -5.43 24.35 11.58
N GLN A 406 -4.75 24.49 12.72
CA GLN A 406 -5.17 25.39 13.81
C GLN A 406 -5.33 26.83 13.31
N SER A 407 -4.33 27.35 12.58
CA SER A 407 -4.36 28.72 12.04
C SER A 407 -5.54 28.92 11.08
N GLN A 408 -5.72 28.02 10.11
CA GLN A 408 -6.81 28.09 9.13
C GLN A 408 -8.20 28.07 9.81
N LEU A 409 -8.38 27.21 10.80
CA LEU A 409 -9.66 27.07 11.49
C LEU A 409 -9.98 28.29 12.34
N GLN A 410 -9.01 28.83 13.09
CA GLN A 410 -9.22 29.99 13.96
C GLN A 410 -9.40 31.27 13.17
N GLU A 411 -8.71 31.41 12.03
CA GLU A 411 -8.86 32.58 11.15
C GLU A 411 -10.22 32.57 10.43
N ASN A 412 -10.62 31.44 9.85
CA ASN A 412 -11.79 31.34 8.99
C ASN A 412 -13.11 31.12 9.73
N LEU A 413 -13.07 30.60 10.99
CA LEU A 413 -14.24 30.31 11.83
C LEU A 413 -14.17 31.04 13.17
N PRO A 414 -14.47 32.36 13.21
CA PRO A 414 -14.34 33.14 14.41
C PRO A 414 -15.15 32.59 15.59
N GLY A 415 -14.46 32.35 16.72
CA GLY A 415 -15.05 31.74 17.92
C GLY A 415 -14.75 30.23 18.06
N LEU A 416 -14.16 29.58 17.05
CA LEU A 416 -13.57 28.26 17.19
C LEU A 416 -12.12 28.41 17.70
N GLU A 417 -11.81 27.73 18.78
CA GLU A 417 -10.47 27.69 19.40
C GLU A 417 -9.95 26.25 19.34
N ILE A 418 -8.77 26.05 18.77
CA ILE A 418 -8.13 24.73 18.64
C ILE A 418 -6.90 24.70 19.56
N THR A 419 -6.80 23.67 20.39
CA THR A 419 -5.60 23.39 21.20
C THR A 419 -4.91 22.15 20.65
N ILE A 420 -3.63 22.26 20.31
CA ILE A 420 -2.84 21.12 19.78
C ILE A 420 -2.38 20.24 20.94
N SER A 421 -2.69 18.94 20.85
CA SER A 421 -2.17 17.88 21.71
C SER A 421 -1.15 17.06 20.92
N SER A 422 0.13 17.37 21.05
CA SER A 422 1.24 16.70 20.37
C SER A 422 1.72 15.51 21.18
N GLN A 423 1.77 14.31 20.59
CA GLN A 423 2.11 13.05 21.26
C GLN A 423 2.92 12.14 20.35
N PRO A 424 3.73 11.19 20.89
CA PRO A 424 4.35 10.14 20.09
C PRO A 424 3.33 9.38 19.24
N SER A 425 3.68 9.01 18.01
CA SER A 425 2.76 8.38 17.04
C SER A 425 2.02 7.16 17.60
N ASN A 426 2.70 6.33 18.41
CA ASN A 426 2.06 5.17 19.05
C ASN A 426 0.94 5.58 20.02
N ASN A 427 1.15 6.68 20.78
CA ASN A 427 0.15 7.21 21.72
C ASN A 427 -1.04 7.83 20.96
N VAL A 428 -0.79 8.51 19.83
CA VAL A 428 -1.86 8.99 18.94
C VAL A 428 -2.73 7.82 18.48
N ASN A 429 -2.11 6.74 17.98
CA ASN A 429 -2.83 5.56 17.53
C ASN A 429 -3.59 4.87 18.66
N GLN A 430 -3.02 4.80 19.86
CA GLN A 430 -3.70 4.25 21.03
C GLN A 430 -4.91 5.10 21.42
N SER A 431 -4.75 6.42 21.54
CA SER A 431 -5.84 7.35 21.87
C SER A 431 -7.00 7.26 20.88
N ARG A 432 -6.69 7.08 19.57
CA ARG A 432 -7.71 6.86 18.55
C ARG A 432 -8.45 5.54 18.73
N ARG A 433 -7.74 4.44 18.94
CA ARG A 433 -8.36 3.12 19.22
C ARG A 433 -9.26 3.14 20.46
N GLU A 434 -8.84 3.86 21.49
CA GLU A 434 -9.61 4.06 22.73
C GLU A 434 -10.73 5.10 22.58
N LYS A 435 -10.84 5.72 21.38
CA LYS A 435 -11.80 6.81 21.10
C LYS A 435 -11.67 8.01 22.06
N ASN A 436 -10.46 8.24 22.56
CA ASN A 436 -10.11 9.31 23.50
C ASN A 436 -9.46 10.51 22.78
N TYR A 437 -10.20 11.13 21.88
CA TYR A 437 -9.83 12.34 21.15
C TYR A 437 -11.09 13.10 20.70
N GLU A 438 -10.93 14.34 20.26
CA GLU A 438 -11.98 15.14 19.61
C GLU A 438 -11.67 15.24 18.10
N LEU A 439 -10.57 15.93 17.72
CA LEU A 439 -10.01 15.95 16.38
C LEU A 439 -8.69 15.18 16.37
N SER A 440 -8.39 14.45 15.30
CA SER A 440 -7.10 13.80 15.14
C SER A 440 -6.58 13.94 13.72
N LEU A 441 -5.32 14.41 13.58
CA LEU A 441 -4.57 14.23 12.34
C LEU A 441 -4.14 12.78 12.23
N SER A 442 -4.44 12.15 11.09
CA SER A 442 -4.25 10.73 10.87
C SER A 442 -3.93 10.44 9.41
N GLY A 443 -3.44 9.26 9.17
CA GLY A 443 -3.22 8.74 7.81
C GLY A 443 -3.66 7.29 7.71
N TRP A 444 -3.94 6.86 6.50
CA TRP A 444 -4.17 5.48 6.15
C TRP A 444 -3.45 5.14 4.86
N ILE A 445 -2.81 3.98 4.83
CA ILE A 445 -2.15 3.43 3.65
C ILE A 445 -2.90 2.17 3.28
N ALA A 446 -3.28 2.04 2.02
CA ALA A 446 -3.93 0.83 1.54
C ALA A 446 -3.00 -0.39 1.69
N GLY A 447 -3.56 -1.49 2.19
CA GLY A 447 -2.87 -2.78 2.23
C GLY A 447 -3.09 -3.62 0.96
N SER A 448 -4.00 -3.18 0.09
CA SER A 448 -4.36 -3.86 -1.16
C SER A 448 -4.96 -2.86 -2.14
N SER A 449 -5.14 -3.28 -3.40
CA SER A 449 -5.79 -2.50 -4.46
C SER A 449 -7.31 -2.43 -4.32
N GLU A 450 -7.89 -2.71 -3.15
CA GLU A 450 -9.33 -2.66 -2.96
C GLU A 450 -9.80 -1.34 -2.40
N LEU A 451 -10.91 -0.83 -2.93
CA LEU A 451 -11.59 0.35 -2.41
C LEU A 451 -12.04 0.14 -0.96
N ASP A 452 -12.46 -1.10 -0.62
CA ASP A 452 -12.89 -1.47 0.72
C ASP A 452 -11.83 -1.20 1.80
N SER A 453 -10.54 -1.20 1.44
CA SER A 453 -9.45 -0.89 2.38
C SER A 453 -9.59 0.50 3.04
N TYR A 454 -10.32 1.42 2.40
CA TYR A 454 -10.64 2.74 2.95
C TYR A 454 -12.07 2.85 3.46
N PHE A 455 -13.04 2.30 2.72
CA PHE A 455 -14.46 2.39 3.13
C PHE A 455 -14.73 1.65 4.43
N ASN A 456 -14.05 0.53 4.64
CA ASN A 456 -14.17 -0.24 5.88
C ASN A 456 -13.71 0.52 7.14
N LEU A 457 -12.93 1.61 7.01
CA LEU A 457 -12.55 2.46 8.15
C LEU A 457 -13.76 3.09 8.85
N TYR A 458 -14.87 3.25 8.14
CA TYR A 458 -16.08 3.93 8.62
C TYR A 458 -17.30 3.01 8.68
N ALA A 459 -17.20 1.75 8.28
CA ALA A 459 -18.29 0.79 8.41
C ALA A 459 -18.66 0.58 9.89
N GLY A 460 -19.96 0.47 10.21
CA GLY A 460 -20.45 0.47 11.58
C GLY A 460 -19.86 -0.62 12.48
N GLU A 461 -19.64 -1.82 11.93
CA GLU A 461 -19.08 -2.98 12.62
C GLU A 461 -17.54 -3.03 12.61
N SER A 462 -16.87 -2.08 11.94
CA SER A 462 -15.42 -2.10 11.78
C SER A 462 -14.68 -1.75 13.07
N SER A 463 -13.66 -2.54 13.39
CA SER A 463 -12.73 -2.24 14.49
C SER A 463 -11.90 -0.96 14.26
N TYR A 464 -11.87 -0.44 13.02
CA TYR A 464 -11.18 0.80 12.65
C TYR A 464 -12.09 2.04 12.73
N ASN A 465 -13.38 1.88 13.00
CA ASN A 465 -14.31 3.00 13.17
C ASN A 465 -14.08 3.70 14.52
N TYR A 466 -12.95 4.42 14.60
CA TYR A 466 -12.54 5.11 15.83
C TYR A 466 -13.37 6.37 16.10
N GLY A 467 -13.96 6.97 15.07
CA GLY A 467 -14.69 8.23 15.13
C GLY A 467 -16.17 8.11 15.50
N ASN A 468 -16.67 6.94 15.90
CA ASN A 468 -18.08 6.71 16.23
C ASN A 468 -19.04 7.13 15.09
N TYR A 469 -18.69 6.78 13.86
CA TYR A 469 -19.55 7.01 12.71
C TYR A 469 -20.59 5.91 12.56
N HIS A 470 -21.85 6.27 12.28
CA HIS A 470 -22.94 5.35 12.03
C HIS A 470 -23.86 5.92 10.95
N ASN A 471 -24.02 5.18 9.86
CA ASN A 471 -24.98 5.47 8.81
C ASN A 471 -25.38 4.16 8.11
N ALA A 472 -26.60 3.69 8.35
CA ALA A 472 -27.07 2.40 7.83
C ALA A 472 -27.07 2.31 6.28
N LYS A 473 -27.28 3.43 5.59
CA LYS A 473 -27.22 3.47 4.11
C LYS A 473 -25.78 3.32 3.61
N TYR A 474 -24.82 3.97 4.28
CA TYR A 474 -23.39 3.81 4.01
C TYR A 474 -22.98 2.34 4.23
N ASP A 475 -23.33 1.78 5.38
CA ASP A 475 -22.98 0.40 5.72
C ASP A 475 -23.53 -0.59 4.69
N GLN A 476 -24.78 -0.39 4.23
CA GLN A 476 -25.40 -1.24 3.21
C GLN A 476 -24.68 -1.13 1.85
N LEU A 477 -24.33 0.10 1.40
CA LEU A 477 -23.64 0.31 0.13
C LEU A 477 -22.24 -0.34 0.13
N VAL A 478 -21.50 -0.19 1.23
CA VAL A 478 -20.18 -0.80 1.39
C VAL A 478 -20.29 -2.32 1.39
N GLU A 479 -21.27 -2.88 2.11
CA GLU A 479 -21.51 -4.33 2.16
C GLU A 479 -21.91 -4.89 0.78
N ASP A 480 -22.81 -4.22 0.07
CA ASP A 480 -23.24 -4.66 -1.26
C ASP A 480 -22.07 -4.61 -2.26
N ALA A 481 -21.29 -3.53 -2.26
CA ALA A 481 -20.14 -3.36 -3.14
C ALA A 481 -19.07 -4.46 -2.95
N ARG A 482 -18.78 -4.84 -1.69
CA ARG A 482 -17.76 -5.86 -1.38
C ARG A 482 -18.26 -7.31 -1.44
N THR A 483 -19.57 -7.54 -1.52
CA THR A 483 -20.16 -8.89 -1.52
C THR A 483 -20.92 -9.19 -2.80
N ILE A 484 -22.20 -8.80 -2.89
CA ILE A 484 -23.08 -9.16 -4.01
C ILE A 484 -22.67 -8.54 -5.35
N ASN A 485 -22.01 -7.37 -5.32
CA ASN A 485 -21.52 -6.65 -6.50
C ASN A 485 -19.98 -6.70 -6.65
N ALA A 486 -19.27 -7.49 -5.84
CA ALA A 486 -17.81 -7.60 -5.89
C ALA A 486 -17.24 -7.94 -7.28
N ASN A 487 -17.97 -8.70 -8.08
CA ASN A 487 -17.61 -9.08 -9.45
C ASN A 487 -18.32 -8.25 -10.53
N ASN A 488 -18.88 -7.10 -10.17
CA ASN A 488 -19.53 -6.17 -11.11
C ASN A 488 -18.91 -4.77 -10.95
N PRO A 489 -17.85 -4.43 -11.69
CA PRO A 489 -17.10 -3.18 -11.50
C PRO A 489 -17.95 -1.91 -11.63
N GLU A 490 -18.91 -1.90 -12.56
CA GLU A 490 -19.81 -0.73 -12.76
C GLU A 490 -20.65 -0.47 -11.52
N LYS A 491 -21.30 -1.49 -10.98
CA LYS A 491 -22.13 -1.36 -9.77
C LYS A 491 -21.27 -1.06 -8.54
N GLN A 492 -20.16 -1.73 -8.39
CA GLN A 492 -19.22 -1.50 -7.29
C GLN A 492 -18.76 -0.04 -7.25
N PHE A 493 -18.39 0.53 -8.40
CA PHE A 493 -17.99 1.93 -8.51
C PHE A 493 -19.13 2.88 -8.14
N ALA A 494 -20.36 2.60 -8.61
CA ALA A 494 -21.53 3.43 -8.31
C ALA A 494 -21.86 3.40 -6.80
N GLU A 495 -21.81 2.25 -6.16
CA GLU A 495 -22.09 2.08 -4.74
C GLU A 495 -21.04 2.75 -3.86
N TYR A 496 -19.75 2.56 -4.15
CA TYR A 496 -18.68 3.24 -3.43
C TYR A 496 -18.71 4.77 -3.65
N LYS A 497 -19.06 5.25 -4.85
CA LYS A 497 -19.24 6.68 -5.07
C LYS A 497 -20.38 7.26 -4.23
N GLU A 498 -21.52 6.57 -4.16
CA GLU A 498 -22.65 6.98 -3.30
C GLU A 498 -22.27 6.93 -1.82
N ALA A 499 -21.54 5.89 -1.39
CA ALA A 499 -21.03 5.79 -0.03
C ALA A 499 -20.05 6.92 0.30
N GLU A 500 -19.15 7.30 -0.62
CA GLU A 500 -18.21 8.42 -0.45
C GLU A 500 -18.96 9.76 -0.35
N ASP A 501 -19.99 9.97 -1.16
CA ASP A 501 -20.84 11.17 -1.07
C ASP A 501 -21.54 11.28 0.29
N ILE A 502 -22.09 10.17 0.80
CA ILE A 502 -22.70 10.12 2.14
C ILE A 502 -21.63 10.48 3.19
N LEU A 503 -20.49 9.81 3.17
CA LEU A 503 -19.44 9.99 4.17
C LEU A 503 -18.89 11.41 4.22
N LEU A 504 -18.56 11.98 3.05
CA LEU A 504 -17.83 13.24 2.95
C LEU A 504 -18.72 14.46 2.71
N ASN A 505 -19.74 14.35 1.86
CA ASN A 505 -20.59 15.49 1.49
C ASN A 505 -21.79 15.62 2.44
N GLN A 506 -22.50 14.53 2.70
CA GLN A 506 -23.70 14.59 3.53
C GLN A 506 -23.35 14.66 5.01
N ASP A 507 -22.48 13.78 5.50
CA ASP A 507 -22.17 13.63 6.92
C ASP A 507 -20.86 14.31 7.35
N ALA A 508 -19.97 14.66 6.42
CA ALA A 508 -18.64 15.20 6.69
C ALA A 508 -17.95 14.44 7.83
N ALA A 509 -17.94 13.10 7.72
CA ALA A 509 -17.45 12.25 8.80
C ALA A 509 -15.92 12.27 8.92
N GLN A 510 -15.21 12.74 7.87
CA GLN A 510 -13.78 12.91 7.76
C GLN A 510 -13.49 14.13 6.88
N VAL A 511 -12.33 14.75 7.02
CA VAL A 511 -11.80 15.75 6.08
C VAL A 511 -10.54 15.19 5.45
N PRO A 512 -10.58 14.69 4.21
CA PRO A 512 -9.36 14.37 3.47
C PRO A 512 -8.51 15.63 3.31
N LEU A 513 -7.20 15.52 3.52
CA LEU A 513 -6.27 16.64 3.41
C LEU A 513 -5.36 16.51 2.19
N TYR A 514 -4.61 15.40 2.12
CA TYR A 514 -3.68 15.18 1.03
C TYR A 514 -3.38 13.69 0.80
N GLN A 515 -2.96 13.38 -0.41
CA GLN A 515 -2.28 12.15 -0.81
C GLN A 515 -0.78 12.39 -0.74
N SER A 516 -0.04 11.53 -0.03
CA SER A 516 1.42 11.67 0.08
C SER A 516 2.15 11.22 -1.17
N ALA A 517 3.43 11.59 -1.24
CA ALA A 517 4.38 11.09 -2.22
C ALA A 517 5.67 10.62 -1.55
N SER A 518 6.31 9.63 -2.14
CA SER A 518 7.65 9.19 -1.79
C SER A 518 8.65 9.77 -2.80
N ASN A 519 9.73 10.38 -2.30
CA ASN A 519 10.69 11.12 -3.11
C ASN A 519 12.09 10.57 -2.88
N TYR A 520 12.86 10.48 -3.97
CA TYR A 520 14.18 9.89 -3.98
C TYR A 520 15.16 10.73 -4.81
N LEU A 521 16.45 10.65 -4.45
CA LEU A 521 17.55 10.92 -5.34
C LEU A 521 18.20 9.58 -5.71
N ILE A 522 18.29 9.31 -7.00
CA ILE A 522 18.74 8.03 -7.56
C ILE A 522 19.85 8.30 -8.56
N ASN A 523 20.95 7.55 -8.45
CA ASN A 523 22.00 7.58 -9.44
C ASN A 523 21.38 7.39 -10.84
N PRO A 524 21.55 8.33 -11.78
CA PRO A 524 20.95 8.24 -13.12
C PRO A 524 21.35 6.99 -13.91
N LYS A 525 22.42 6.30 -13.51
CA LYS A 525 22.86 5.03 -14.09
C LYS A 525 22.10 3.81 -13.51
N LEU A 526 21.45 3.94 -12.37
CA LEU A 526 20.62 2.89 -11.76
C LEU A 526 19.23 2.89 -12.41
N LYS A 527 18.89 1.81 -13.09
CA LYS A 527 17.67 1.61 -13.86
C LYS A 527 16.87 0.40 -13.34
N GLY A 528 15.61 0.27 -13.78
CA GLY A 528 14.79 -0.91 -13.51
C GLY A 528 14.32 -1.04 -12.06
N ILE A 529 14.26 0.06 -11.31
CA ILE A 529 13.66 0.09 -9.98
C ILE A 529 12.15 0.08 -10.16
N SER A 530 11.44 -0.85 -9.50
CA SER A 530 9.98 -0.85 -9.44
C SER A 530 9.50 -0.11 -8.19
N TYR A 531 8.35 0.55 -8.28
CA TYR A 531 7.70 1.25 -7.17
C TYR A 531 6.29 0.74 -7.05
N HIS A 532 6.07 -0.13 -6.07
CA HIS A 532 4.75 -0.70 -5.88
C HIS A 532 3.84 0.27 -5.11
N LEU A 533 2.57 0.25 -5.45
CA LEU A 533 1.56 1.07 -4.77
C LEU A 533 1.33 0.61 -3.33
N TYR A 534 1.58 -0.67 -3.04
CA TYR A 534 1.33 -1.26 -1.72
C TYR A 534 2.60 -1.88 -1.14
N GLY A 535 2.70 -1.83 0.18
CA GLY A 535 3.67 -2.57 0.96
C GLY A 535 5.04 -1.93 0.98
N ASP A 536 5.88 -2.16 -0.01
CA ASP A 536 7.26 -1.69 -0.04
C ASP A 536 7.41 -0.21 -0.44
N TYR A 537 8.62 0.30 -0.32
CA TYR A 537 8.99 1.62 -0.84
C TYR A 537 9.45 1.53 -2.29
N PHE A 538 10.16 0.47 -2.63
CA PHE A 538 10.71 0.16 -3.95
C PHE A 538 11.12 -1.30 -4.00
N HIS A 539 11.33 -1.82 -5.22
CA HIS A 539 11.82 -3.18 -5.43
C HIS A 539 12.95 -3.22 -6.47
N LEU A 540 14.00 -3.99 -6.18
CA LEU A 540 15.25 -4.01 -6.94
C LEU A 540 15.44 -5.28 -7.80
N ARG A 541 14.45 -6.17 -7.89
CA ARG A 541 14.56 -7.42 -8.65
C ARG A 541 15.00 -7.21 -10.09
N ASN A 542 14.45 -6.18 -10.73
CA ASN A 542 14.73 -5.83 -12.13
C ASN A 542 15.79 -4.72 -12.26
N ALA A 543 16.34 -4.24 -11.13
CA ALA A 543 17.28 -3.13 -11.14
C ALA A 543 18.66 -3.54 -11.67
N TYR A 544 19.34 -2.58 -12.33
CA TYR A 544 20.67 -2.75 -12.90
C TYR A 544 21.41 -1.43 -13.05
N LEU A 545 22.75 -1.48 -13.06
CA LEU A 545 23.60 -0.34 -13.39
C LEU A 545 23.97 -0.35 -14.87
N THR A 546 23.91 0.84 -15.50
CA THR A 546 24.44 1.10 -16.85
C THR A 546 25.85 1.70 -16.77
N GLU A 547 26.62 1.66 -17.90
CA GLU A 547 27.96 2.26 -18.00
C GLU A 547 27.97 3.80 -17.82
#